data_a0d0f98595235760606b09577547637f
#
_entry.id   a0d0f98595235760606b09577547637f
#
_cell.length_a   1.000
_cell.length_b   1.000
_cell.length_c   1.000
_cell.angle_alpha   90.00
_cell.angle_beta   90.00
_cell.angle_gamma   90.00
#
_symmetry.space_group_name_H-M   'P 1'
#
loop_
_entity.id
_entity.type
_entity.pdbx_description
1 polymer ?
#
loop_
_entity_poly.entity_id
_entity_poly.type
_entity_poly.pdbx_seq_one_letter_code
_entity_poly.pdbx_strand_id
1 'polypeptide(L)'
;MTPDDDLERIVITEADLATSENAEIVAKMEDAQKQTLVRTVGAPQKKGNAGVLAILLLTGAGILGGALAFGGTKLSGTFLADASTTVSNLAFTFTLAFVIGLTVAIADAASSRSASKVGIAAAIAVPASIVIGLAIGALANVFYSSVMTNILNTAQNKLSNGESEEAIYAWIRNQSHVPRGVAWMMVGIAAGLTVGIASRSLKRTGLTIGGGALGGFIGGFTFDFFPQDLEFLSQLVGITITGMLIGLSMGLLEQAAKSRWIDIVEGGFAGKQFILYKSDLTLGSSQQADITLIKDPTIAPLHARIYSNGGRAWIESLNPGMPCSVDGRVETKLALDDNSIISIGATKISYREKNAKQTAVGSIGRLS
;
A
#
# COMPACT_ATOMS: atom_id res chain seq x y z
N MET A 1 14.23 -52.72 36.82
CA MET A 1 13.01 -52.44 37.57
C MET A 1 12.64 -51.02 37.20
N THR A 2 11.89 -50.86 36.11
CA THR A 2 11.32 -49.60 35.63
C THR A 2 9.91 -49.51 36.22
N PRO A 3 9.50 -48.43 36.84
CA PRO A 3 8.11 -48.22 37.23
C PRO A 3 7.31 -47.90 35.96
N ASP A 4 6.39 -48.78 35.63
CA ASP A 4 5.29 -48.48 34.71
C ASP A 4 4.44 -47.36 35.32
N ASP A 5 4.43 -46.25 34.63
CA ASP A 5 3.52 -45.15 34.90
C ASP A 5 2.18 -45.47 34.24
N ASP A 6 1.32 -46.17 34.97
CA ASP A 6 -0.11 -46.35 34.61
C ASP A 6 -0.79 -44.97 34.70
N LEU A 7 -0.64 -44.18 33.63
CA LEU A 7 -1.52 -43.03 33.39
C LEU A 7 -2.86 -43.59 32.99
N GLU A 8 -3.78 -43.75 33.95
CA GLU A 8 -5.18 -44.03 33.71
C GLU A 8 -5.72 -43.01 32.70
N ARG A 9 -5.91 -43.48 31.49
CA ARG A 9 -6.55 -42.70 30.45
C ARG A 9 -7.99 -42.45 30.87
N ILE A 10 -8.32 -41.24 31.34
CA ILE A 10 -9.69 -40.81 31.59
C ILE A 10 -10.42 -40.83 30.23
N VAL A 11 -11.21 -41.83 29.97
CA VAL A 11 -12.09 -41.91 28.80
C VAL A 11 -13.42 -41.30 29.20
N ILE A 12 -13.64 -40.05 28.77
CA ILE A 12 -14.94 -39.37 28.95
C ILE A 12 -15.92 -40.04 27.94
N THR A 13 -16.91 -40.73 28.41
CA THR A 13 -17.94 -41.34 27.59
C THR A 13 -19.16 -40.40 27.42
N GLU A 14 -20.01 -40.66 26.40
CA GLU A 14 -21.26 -39.88 26.23
C GLU A 14 -22.17 -39.98 27.46
N ALA A 15 -22.10 -41.09 28.24
CA ALA A 15 -22.82 -41.25 29.48
C ALA A 15 -22.34 -40.31 30.60
N ASP A 16 -21.06 -39.95 30.61
CA ASP A 16 -20.50 -39.03 31.59
C ASP A 16 -20.94 -37.60 31.29
N LEU A 17 -21.23 -37.28 30.02
CA LEU A 17 -21.76 -35.98 29.59
C LEU A 17 -23.28 -35.84 29.84
N ALA A 18 -24.00 -36.97 30.01
CA ALA A 18 -25.44 -37.02 30.21
C ALA A 18 -25.88 -36.83 31.67
N THR A 19 -24.97 -36.70 32.63
CA THR A 19 -25.35 -36.37 34.02
C THR A 19 -25.92 -34.95 34.09
N SER A 20 -26.96 -34.75 34.89
CA SER A 20 -27.70 -33.47 34.98
C SER A 20 -26.79 -32.25 35.27
N GLU A 21 -25.71 -32.45 36.02
CA GLU A 21 -24.74 -31.43 36.34
C GLU A 21 -23.84 -31.04 35.14
N ASN A 22 -23.43 -32.02 34.35
CA ASN A 22 -22.65 -31.79 33.12
C ASN A 22 -23.51 -31.21 31.99
N ALA A 23 -24.77 -31.58 31.90
CA ALA A 23 -25.72 -31.00 30.94
C ALA A 23 -25.94 -29.48 31.21
N GLU A 24 -25.99 -29.10 32.48
CA GLU A 24 -26.09 -27.67 32.86
C GLU A 24 -24.82 -26.91 32.53
N ILE A 25 -23.64 -27.50 32.72
CA ILE A 25 -22.33 -26.89 32.33
C ILE A 25 -22.24 -26.77 30.82
N VAL A 26 -22.60 -27.79 30.06
CA VAL A 26 -22.59 -27.76 28.59
C VAL A 26 -23.58 -26.70 28.07
N ALA A 27 -24.79 -26.62 28.63
CA ALA A 27 -25.77 -25.59 28.27
C ALA A 27 -25.27 -24.18 28.58
N LYS A 28 -24.60 -23.97 29.73
CA LYS A 28 -23.96 -22.69 30.08
C LYS A 28 -22.78 -22.34 29.16
N MET A 29 -21.99 -23.31 28.73
CA MET A 29 -20.91 -23.13 27.75
C MET A 29 -21.46 -22.81 26.35
N GLU A 30 -22.52 -23.49 25.92
CA GLU A 30 -23.20 -23.18 24.65
C GLU A 30 -23.85 -21.80 24.64
N ASP A 31 -24.50 -21.42 25.75
CA ASP A 31 -25.08 -20.09 25.88
C ASP A 31 -23.99 -18.99 25.98
N ALA A 32 -22.87 -19.22 26.66
CA ALA A 32 -21.73 -18.34 26.68
C ALA A 32 -21.09 -18.23 25.29
N GLN A 33 -21.01 -19.33 24.57
CA GLN A 33 -20.51 -19.36 23.20
C GLN A 33 -21.46 -18.65 22.23
N LYS A 34 -22.79 -18.86 22.35
CA LYS A 34 -23.82 -18.11 21.62
C LYS A 34 -23.80 -16.62 21.96
N GLN A 35 -23.66 -16.24 23.24
CA GLN A 35 -23.55 -14.84 23.65
C GLN A 35 -22.26 -14.19 23.14
N THR A 36 -21.16 -14.94 23.09
CA THR A 36 -19.90 -14.47 22.50
C THR A 36 -20.04 -14.30 21.00
N LEU A 37 -20.70 -15.23 20.31
CA LEU A 37 -21.03 -15.13 18.88
C LEU A 37 -21.94 -13.94 18.58
N VAL A 38 -23.01 -13.75 19.37
CA VAL A 38 -23.94 -12.62 19.21
C VAL A 38 -23.24 -11.28 19.53
N ARG A 39 -22.36 -11.24 20.55
CA ARG A 39 -21.53 -10.06 20.82
C ARG A 39 -20.54 -9.77 19.70
N THR A 40 -19.95 -10.79 19.08
CA THR A 40 -18.94 -10.63 18.03
C THR A 40 -19.59 -10.28 16.68
N VAL A 41 -20.77 -10.85 16.38
CA VAL A 41 -21.51 -10.59 15.13
C VAL A 41 -22.38 -9.31 15.24
N GLY A 42 -22.88 -8.98 16.42
CA GLY A 42 -23.76 -7.83 16.65
C GLY A 42 -23.09 -6.54 17.13
N ALA A 43 -21.84 -6.58 17.52
CA ALA A 43 -21.11 -5.36 17.84
C ALA A 43 -20.90 -4.55 16.54
N PRO A 44 -21.30 -3.25 16.49
CA PRO A 44 -20.95 -2.42 15.35
C PRO A 44 -19.43 -2.44 15.24
N GLN A 45 -18.91 -3.14 14.20
CA GLN A 45 -17.48 -3.16 13.92
C GLN A 45 -17.02 -1.71 13.86
N LYS A 46 -16.22 -1.29 14.83
CA LYS A 46 -15.57 0.01 14.83
C LYS A 46 -14.89 0.12 13.46
N LYS A 47 -15.46 0.95 12.59
CA LYS A 47 -15.00 1.15 11.22
C LYS A 47 -13.51 1.41 11.32
N GLY A 48 -12.69 0.40 11.06
CA GLY A 48 -11.26 0.48 11.30
C GLY A 48 -10.69 1.59 10.42
N ASN A 49 -9.97 2.53 11.01
CA ASN A 49 -9.26 3.61 10.31
C ASN A 49 -8.07 3.08 9.47
N ALA A 50 -8.05 1.77 9.16
CA ALA A 50 -6.94 1.11 8.46
C ALA A 50 -6.66 1.72 7.08
N GLY A 51 -7.71 2.13 6.35
CA GLY A 51 -7.54 2.83 5.08
C GLY A 51 -6.91 4.21 5.26
N VAL A 52 -7.34 4.94 6.29
CA VAL A 52 -6.74 6.24 6.66
C VAL A 52 -5.29 6.06 7.11
N LEU A 53 -5.03 5.02 7.89
CA LEU A 53 -3.67 4.72 8.36
C LEU A 53 -2.73 4.40 7.19
N ALA A 54 -3.20 3.68 6.16
CA ALA A 54 -2.42 3.41 4.96
C ALA A 54 -2.09 4.71 4.19
N ILE A 55 -3.08 5.61 4.03
CA ILE A 55 -2.84 6.93 3.42
C ILE A 55 -1.81 7.71 4.23
N LEU A 56 -1.97 7.78 5.56
CA LEU A 56 -1.05 8.51 6.44
C LEU A 56 0.37 7.93 6.40
N LEU A 57 0.51 6.61 6.31
CA LEU A 57 1.80 5.94 6.20
C LEU A 57 2.52 6.31 4.90
N LEU A 58 1.83 6.24 3.75
CA LEU A 58 2.42 6.62 2.46
C LEU A 58 2.70 8.12 2.39
N THR A 59 1.83 8.96 2.98
CA THR A 59 2.06 10.41 3.09
C THR A 59 3.30 10.71 3.95
N GLY A 60 3.41 10.08 5.13
CA GLY A 60 4.57 10.23 6.02
C GLY A 60 5.86 9.73 5.37
N ALA A 61 5.79 8.61 4.64
CA ALA A 61 6.93 8.11 3.85
C ALA A 61 7.33 9.08 2.75
N GLY A 62 6.36 9.71 2.09
CA GLY A 62 6.60 10.76 1.09
C GLY A 62 7.28 11.99 1.71
N ILE A 63 6.84 12.45 2.89
CA ILE A 63 7.48 13.54 3.63
C ILE A 63 8.93 13.19 3.95
N LEU A 64 9.16 12.02 4.54
CA LEU A 64 10.51 11.55 4.86
C LEU A 64 11.38 11.42 3.61
N GLY A 65 10.82 10.83 2.54
CA GLY A 65 11.49 10.68 1.26
C GLY A 65 11.87 12.01 0.63
N GLY A 66 10.98 12.99 0.69
CA GLY A 66 11.25 14.36 0.22
C GLY A 66 12.38 15.06 1.01
N ALA A 67 12.32 14.97 2.34
CA ALA A 67 13.36 15.54 3.20
C ALA A 67 14.73 14.88 2.98
N LEU A 68 14.77 13.55 2.87
CA LEU A 68 15.99 12.80 2.55
C LEU A 68 16.49 13.10 1.12
N ALA A 69 15.58 13.24 0.17
CA ALA A 69 15.93 13.61 -1.21
C ALA A 69 16.56 14.99 -1.28
N PHE A 70 16.04 15.97 -0.52
CA PHE A 70 16.66 17.28 -0.40
C PHE A 70 18.12 17.16 0.12
N GLY A 71 18.35 16.41 1.20
CA GLY A 71 19.71 16.13 1.69
C GLY A 71 20.59 15.48 0.61
N GLY A 72 20.07 14.51 -0.10
CA GLY A 72 20.75 13.85 -1.23
C GLY A 72 21.09 14.80 -2.37
N THR A 73 20.21 15.75 -2.72
CA THR A 73 20.50 16.74 -3.76
C THR A 73 21.58 17.74 -3.34
N LYS A 74 21.62 18.14 -2.08
CA LYS A 74 22.71 18.98 -1.55
C LYS A 74 24.04 18.22 -1.56
N LEU A 75 24.02 16.95 -1.16
CA LEU A 75 25.22 16.11 -1.17
C LEU A 75 25.73 15.90 -2.61
N SER A 76 24.86 15.51 -3.56
CA SER A 76 25.25 15.35 -4.96
C SER A 76 25.77 16.65 -5.58
N GLY A 77 25.15 17.78 -5.24
CA GLY A 77 25.62 19.11 -5.67
C GLY A 77 27.03 19.44 -5.18
N THR A 78 27.39 19.02 -3.96
CA THR A 78 28.74 19.17 -3.43
C THR A 78 29.77 18.34 -4.20
N PHE A 79 29.44 17.07 -4.48
CA PHE A 79 30.34 16.17 -5.23
C PHE A 79 30.43 16.51 -6.72
N LEU A 80 29.41 17.13 -7.28
CA LEU A 80 29.30 17.48 -8.70
C LEU A 80 29.45 18.99 -8.95
N ALA A 81 30.10 19.71 -8.06
CA ALA A 81 30.23 21.15 -8.17
C ALA A 81 30.93 21.61 -9.48
N ASP A 82 31.89 20.82 -9.96
CA ASP A 82 32.61 21.06 -11.21
C ASP A 82 31.99 20.36 -12.43
N ALA A 83 30.86 19.67 -12.24
CA ALA A 83 30.20 18.95 -13.34
C ALA A 83 29.42 19.92 -14.25
N SER A 84 29.15 19.47 -15.49
CA SER A 84 28.29 20.24 -16.38
C SER A 84 26.87 20.36 -15.80
N THR A 85 26.17 21.44 -16.16
CA THR A 85 24.76 21.67 -15.75
C THR A 85 23.86 20.50 -16.07
N THR A 86 24.09 19.83 -17.20
CA THR A 86 23.33 18.62 -17.59
C THR A 86 23.51 17.48 -16.59
N VAL A 87 24.76 17.22 -16.17
CA VAL A 87 25.06 16.16 -15.18
C VAL A 87 24.46 16.50 -13.82
N SER A 88 24.59 17.77 -13.38
CA SER A 88 24.02 18.23 -12.10
C SER A 88 22.49 18.13 -12.09
N ASN A 89 21.82 18.51 -13.17
CA ASN A 89 20.37 18.40 -13.30
C ASN A 89 19.91 16.93 -13.35
N LEU A 90 20.66 16.06 -14.05
CA LEU A 90 20.37 14.62 -14.08
C LEU A 90 20.53 14.00 -12.69
N ALA A 91 21.60 14.34 -11.97
CA ALA A 91 21.82 13.88 -10.61
C ALA A 91 20.70 14.35 -9.66
N PHE A 92 20.25 15.60 -9.81
CA PHE A 92 19.13 16.14 -9.05
C PHE A 92 17.84 15.35 -9.28
N THR A 93 17.41 15.20 -10.55
CA THR A 93 16.17 14.48 -10.89
C THR A 93 16.25 12.99 -10.52
N PHE A 94 17.40 12.35 -10.73
CA PHE A 94 17.66 10.99 -10.30
C PHE A 94 17.52 10.84 -8.77
N THR A 95 18.18 11.72 -8.01
CA THR A 95 18.14 11.66 -6.54
C THR A 95 16.72 11.78 -6.00
N LEU A 96 15.91 12.69 -6.56
CA LEU A 96 14.51 12.83 -6.18
C LEU A 96 13.73 11.53 -6.45
N ALA A 97 13.79 11.02 -7.67
CA ALA A 97 13.05 9.83 -8.09
C ALA A 97 13.47 8.60 -7.28
N PHE A 98 14.79 8.42 -7.12
CA PHE A 98 15.37 7.30 -6.37
C PHE A 98 14.99 7.33 -4.91
N VAL A 99 15.25 8.45 -4.21
CA VAL A 99 15.07 8.52 -2.76
C VAL A 99 13.58 8.49 -2.38
N ILE A 100 12.74 9.28 -3.05
CA ILE A 100 11.30 9.29 -2.76
C ILE A 100 10.70 7.92 -3.06
N GLY A 101 10.98 7.35 -4.24
CA GLY A 101 10.43 6.05 -4.64
C GLY A 101 10.87 4.92 -3.71
N LEU A 102 12.15 4.87 -3.35
CA LEU A 102 12.70 3.85 -2.44
C LEU A 102 12.11 3.99 -1.04
N THR A 103 12.02 5.20 -0.49
CA THR A 103 11.48 5.44 0.86
C THR A 103 10.02 5.02 0.94
N VAL A 104 9.20 5.38 -0.04
CA VAL A 104 7.79 5.00 -0.09
C VAL A 104 7.64 3.48 -0.27
N ALA A 105 8.45 2.84 -1.13
CA ALA A 105 8.41 1.39 -1.34
C ALA A 105 8.80 0.60 -0.07
N ILE A 106 9.83 1.05 0.65
CA ILE A 106 10.25 0.42 1.90
C ILE A 106 9.19 0.60 2.98
N ALA A 107 8.64 1.80 3.14
CA ALA A 107 7.62 2.09 4.14
C ALA A 107 6.34 1.28 3.89
N ASP A 108 5.96 1.13 2.63
CA ASP A 108 4.85 0.27 2.24
C ASP A 108 5.09 -1.19 2.61
N ALA A 109 6.25 -1.73 2.25
CA ALA A 109 6.63 -3.10 2.61
C ALA A 109 6.70 -3.28 4.14
N ALA A 110 7.22 -2.29 4.88
CA ALA A 110 7.29 -2.29 6.34
C ALA A 110 5.90 -2.37 6.99
N SER A 111 4.87 -1.88 6.32
CA SER A 111 3.49 -2.04 6.75
C SER A 111 3.10 -3.52 6.94
N SER A 112 3.76 -4.46 6.26
CA SER A 112 3.54 -5.91 6.42
C SER A 112 4.03 -6.48 7.74
N ARG A 113 4.82 -5.73 8.53
CA ARG A 113 5.49 -6.15 9.77
C ARG A 113 6.34 -7.41 9.62
N SER A 114 6.82 -7.71 8.42
CA SER A 114 7.68 -8.84 8.11
C SER A 114 9.02 -8.34 7.60
N ALA A 115 10.10 -8.55 8.34
CA ALA A 115 11.46 -8.13 7.96
C ALA A 115 11.88 -8.72 6.61
N SER A 116 11.51 -9.97 6.34
CA SER A 116 11.82 -10.61 5.06
C SER A 116 11.08 -9.98 3.89
N LYS A 117 9.80 -9.61 4.05
CA LYS A 117 9.07 -8.88 2.99
C LYS A 117 9.68 -7.50 2.72
N VAL A 118 10.13 -6.81 3.77
CA VAL A 118 10.88 -5.56 3.62
C VAL A 118 12.19 -5.80 2.87
N GLY A 119 12.94 -6.83 3.24
CA GLY A 119 14.19 -7.19 2.56
C GLY A 119 13.98 -7.52 1.07
N ILE A 120 12.96 -8.32 0.74
CA ILE A 120 12.62 -8.66 -0.64
C ILE A 120 12.16 -7.41 -1.42
N ALA A 121 11.31 -6.58 -0.83
CA ALA A 121 10.87 -5.34 -1.47
C ALA A 121 12.04 -4.38 -1.71
N ALA A 122 12.96 -4.23 -0.75
CA ALA A 122 14.16 -3.42 -0.90
C ALA A 122 15.09 -3.99 -2.00
N ALA A 123 15.30 -5.31 -2.03
CA ALA A 123 16.12 -5.98 -3.05
C ALA A 123 15.57 -5.77 -4.48
N ILE A 124 14.26 -5.57 -4.63
CA ILE A 124 13.63 -5.25 -5.91
C ILE A 124 13.62 -3.73 -6.15
N ALA A 125 13.26 -2.95 -5.12
CA ALA A 125 13.09 -1.50 -5.24
C ALA A 125 14.41 -0.78 -5.52
N VAL A 126 15.52 -1.21 -4.90
CA VAL A 126 16.84 -0.55 -5.10
C VAL A 126 17.29 -0.61 -6.56
N PRO A 127 17.45 -1.77 -7.22
CA PRO A 127 17.86 -1.79 -8.62
C PRO A 127 16.80 -1.19 -9.54
N ALA A 128 15.51 -1.40 -9.26
CA ALA A 128 14.44 -0.80 -10.05
C ALA A 128 14.49 0.73 -10.00
N SER A 129 14.63 1.33 -8.81
CA SER A 129 14.69 2.78 -8.65
C SER A 129 15.93 3.41 -9.30
N ILE A 130 17.06 2.70 -9.33
CA ILE A 130 18.26 3.15 -10.05
C ILE A 130 17.96 3.22 -11.55
N VAL A 131 17.51 2.13 -12.15
CA VAL A 131 17.26 2.08 -13.60
C VAL A 131 16.16 3.06 -14.01
N ILE A 132 15.03 3.05 -13.30
CA ILE A 132 13.88 3.91 -13.58
C ILE A 132 14.23 5.38 -13.34
N GLY A 133 14.91 5.66 -12.22
CA GLY A 133 15.33 7.02 -11.86
C GLY A 133 16.27 7.64 -12.88
N LEU A 134 17.24 6.87 -13.38
CA LEU A 134 18.14 7.32 -14.45
C LEU A 134 17.39 7.54 -15.76
N ALA A 135 16.58 6.58 -16.19
CA ALA A 135 15.88 6.67 -17.47
C ALA A 135 14.86 7.81 -17.49
N ILE A 136 13.97 7.84 -16.49
CA ILE A 136 12.92 8.88 -16.42
C ILE A 136 13.50 10.23 -16.00
N GLY A 137 14.53 10.25 -15.12
CA GLY A 137 15.27 11.46 -14.78
C GLY A 137 15.94 12.10 -15.99
N ALA A 138 16.53 11.29 -16.88
CA ALA A 138 17.11 11.79 -18.12
C ALA A 138 16.03 12.38 -19.05
N LEU A 139 14.88 11.70 -19.21
CA LEU A 139 13.75 12.23 -19.98
C LEU A 139 13.21 13.54 -19.41
N ALA A 140 13.03 13.62 -18.09
CA ALA A 140 12.56 14.82 -17.40
C ALA A 140 13.55 15.99 -17.59
N ASN A 141 14.86 15.71 -17.51
CA ASN A 141 15.89 16.69 -17.72
C ASN A 141 15.91 17.21 -19.17
N VAL A 142 15.86 16.31 -20.16
CA VAL A 142 15.81 16.70 -21.58
C VAL A 142 14.56 17.53 -21.89
N PHE A 143 13.41 17.09 -21.40
CA PHE A 143 12.16 17.85 -21.57
C PHE A 143 12.27 19.25 -20.95
N TYR A 144 12.62 19.33 -19.67
CA TYR A 144 12.63 20.60 -18.94
C TYR A 144 13.67 21.58 -19.50
N SER A 145 14.88 21.10 -19.81
CA SER A 145 15.93 21.94 -20.39
C SER A 145 15.56 22.47 -21.77
N SER A 146 14.93 21.64 -22.62
CA SER A 146 14.47 22.09 -23.94
C SER A 146 13.41 23.19 -23.86
N VAL A 147 12.42 23.01 -22.97
CA VAL A 147 11.36 24.02 -22.78
C VAL A 147 11.94 25.29 -22.15
N MET A 148 12.81 25.15 -21.15
CA MET A 148 13.42 26.30 -20.47
C MET A 148 14.32 27.10 -21.41
N THR A 149 15.07 26.43 -22.30
CA THR A 149 15.87 27.11 -23.34
C THR A 149 14.99 27.97 -24.24
N ASN A 150 13.84 27.49 -24.67
CA ASN A 150 12.91 28.27 -25.48
C ASN A 150 12.32 29.46 -24.70
N ILE A 151 11.98 29.30 -23.42
CA ILE A 151 11.52 30.37 -22.56
C ILE A 151 12.59 31.46 -22.42
N LEU A 152 13.84 31.05 -22.13
CA LEU A 152 14.95 31.98 -21.95
C LEU A 152 15.28 32.73 -23.26
N ASN A 153 15.30 32.06 -24.40
CA ASN A 153 15.50 32.71 -25.72
C ASN A 153 14.38 33.72 -25.99
N THR A 154 13.14 33.41 -25.65
CA THR A 154 12.03 34.36 -25.79
C THR A 154 12.18 35.55 -24.83
N ALA A 155 12.60 35.29 -23.59
CA ALA A 155 12.86 36.33 -22.60
C ALA A 155 13.99 37.31 -23.07
N GLN A 156 15.05 36.75 -23.66
CA GLN A 156 16.13 37.56 -24.21
C GLN A 156 15.66 38.47 -25.38
N ASN A 157 14.78 37.93 -26.25
CA ASN A 157 14.18 38.76 -27.32
C ASN A 157 13.29 39.86 -26.75
N LYS A 158 12.53 39.60 -25.68
CA LYS A 158 11.72 40.61 -24.98
C LYS A 158 12.59 41.72 -24.36
N LEU A 159 13.72 41.33 -23.75
CA LEU A 159 14.67 42.26 -23.20
C LEU A 159 15.27 43.18 -24.28
N SER A 160 15.66 42.61 -25.42
CA SER A 160 16.18 43.39 -26.56
C SER A 160 15.12 44.33 -27.17
N ASN A 161 13.84 44.04 -27.01
CA ASN A 161 12.74 44.91 -27.43
C ASN A 161 12.37 46.00 -26.38
N GLY A 162 13.14 46.09 -25.27
CA GLY A 162 12.97 47.13 -24.26
C GLY A 162 11.95 46.85 -23.17
N GLU A 163 11.51 45.61 -23.01
CA GLU A 163 10.67 45.25 -21.86
C GLU A 163 11.49 45.31 -20.56
N SER A 164 10.87 45.69 -19.45
CA SER A 164 11.58 45.80 -18.16
C SER A 164 11.98 44.42 -17.63
N GLU A 165 13.14 44.36 -16.96
CA GLU A 165 13.62 43.11 -16.34
C GLU A 165 12.58 42.49 -15.39
N GLU A 166 11.91 43.29 -14.58
CA GLU A 166 10.89 42.86 -13.65
C GLU A 166 9.70 42.14 -14.35
N ALA A 167 9.23 42.73 -15.47
CA ALA A 167 8.19 42.13 -16.27
C ALA A 167 8.64 40.81 -16.90
N ILE A 168 9.90 40.73 -17.33
CA ILE A 168 10.50 39.54 -17.92
C ILE A 168 10.63 38.41 -16.85
N TYR A 169 11.11 38.73 -15.66
CA TYR A 169 11.17 37.73 -14.57
C TYR A 169 9.80 37.21 -14.17
N ALA A 170 8.79 38.09 -14.08
CA ALA A 170 7.42 37.68 -13.81
C ALA A 170 6.88 36.77 -14.92
N TRP A 171 7.19 37.10 -16.19
CA TRP A 171 6.78 36.29 -17.35
C TRP A 171 7.47 34.92 -17.36
N ILE A 172 8.81 34.84 -17.14
CA ILE A 172 9.53 33.55 -17.04
C ILE A 172 8.93 32.69 -15.96
N ARG A 173 8.72 33.23 -14.77
CA ARG A 173 8.10 32.50 -13.66
C ARG A 173 6.75 31.94 -14.05
N ASN A 174 5.89 32.74 -14.66
CA ASN A 174 4.55 32.28 -15.11
C ASN A 174 4.63 31.17 -16.17
N GLN A 175 5.59 31.25 -17.10
CA GLN A 175 5.78 30.24 -18.15
C GLN A 175 6.40 28.94 -17.61
N SER A 176 7.11 28.95 -16.47
CA SER A 176 7.83 27.79 -15.95
C SER A 176 6.97 26.85 -15.10
N HIS A 177 5.80 27.27 -14.57
CA HIS A 177 4.96 26.45 -13.69
C HIS A 177 4.54 25.12 -14.33
N VAL A 178 3.97 25.16 -15.54
CA VAL A 178 3.50 23.96 -16.22
C VAL A 178 4.65 23.03 -16.62
N PRO A 179 5.71 23.50 -17.30
CA PRO A 179 6.88 22.68 -17.60
C PRO A 179 7.50 22.04 -16.37
N ARG A 180 7.60 22.77 -15.27
CA ARG A 180 8.10 22.23 -14.00
C ARG A 180 7.15 21.16 -13.47
N GLY A 181 5.84 21.40 -13.45
CA GLY A 181 4.84 20.41 -13.08
C GLY A 181 4.99 19.12 -13.89
N VAL A 182 5.20 19.21 -15.21
CA VAL A 182 5.40 18.03 -16.09
C VAL A 182 6.73 17.32 -15.78
N ALA A 183 7.81 18.04 -15.56
CA ALA A 183 9.10 17.41 -15.21
C ALA A 183 8.99 16.67 -13.86
N TRP A 184 8.34 17.26 -12.87
CA TRP A 184 8.15 16.63 -11.56
C TRP A 184 7.08 15.52 -11.61
N MET A 185 6.10 15.58 -12.52
CA MET A 185 5.22 14.47 -12.84
C MET A 185 6.02 13.22 -13.26
N MET A 186 7.04 13.40 -14.08
CA MET A 186 7.94 12.29 -14.49
C MET A 186 8.69 11.70 -13.28
N VAL A 187 9.19 12.54 -12.37
CA VAL A 187 9.78 12.08 -11.10
C VAL A 187 8.79 11.27 -10.28
N GLY A 188 7.54 11.74 -10.17
CA GLY A 188 6.46 11.04 -9.49
C GLY A 188 6.11 9.71 -10.15
N ILE A 189 6.10 9.63 -11.49
CA ILE A 189 5.94 8.39 -12.26
C ILE A 189 7.06 7.41 -11.92
N ALA A 190 8.32 7.85 -11.86
CA ALA A 190 9.45 7.02 -11.50
C ALA A 190 9.30 6.45 -10.07
N ALA A 191 8.90 7.29 -9.11
CA ALA A 191 8.62 6.85 -7.74
C ALA A 191 7.47 5.83 -7.70
N GLY A 192 6.38 6.09 -8.44
CA GLY A 192 5.21 5.20 -8.54
C GLY A 192 5.53 3.84 -9.16
N LEU A 193 6.35 3.82 -10.21
CA LEU A 193 6.87 2.60 -10.84
C LEU A 193 7.70 1.77 -9.83
N THR A 194 8.59 2.41 -9.08
CA THR A 194 9.40 1.74 -8.05
C THR A 194 8.53 1.05 -7.02
N VAL A 195 7.54 1.75 -6.46
CA VAL A 195 6.57 1.20 -5.49
C VAL A 195 5.77 0.06 -6.11
N GLY A 196 5.26 0.27 -7.31
CA GLY A 196 4.45 -0.71 -8.03
C GLY A 196 5.20 -2.02 -8.32
N ILE A 197 6.41 -1.93 -8.85
CA ILE A 197 7.27 -3.09 -9.16
C ILE A 197 7.63 -3.83 -7.87
N ALA A 198 7.99 -3.11 -6.79
CA ALA A 198 8.25 -3.71 -5.49
C ALA A 198 7.05 -4.48 -4.93
N SER A 199 5.82 -4.03 -5.23
CA SER A 199 4.57 -4.68 -4.82
C SER A 199 4.21 -5.92 -5.63
N ARG A 200 4.86 -6.17 -6.78
CA ARG A 200 4.60 -7.28 -7.70
C ARG A 200 3.14 -7.38 -8.17
N SER A 201 2.46 -6.26 -8.33
CA SER A 201 1.05 -6.20 -8.74
C SER A 201 0.84 -5.16 -9.83
N LEU A 202 0.49 -5.58 -11.05
CA LEU A 202 0.26 -4.67 -12.19
C LEU A 202 -0.84 -3.65 -11.91
N LYS A 203 -1.94 -4.08 -11.27
CA LYS A 203 -3.03 -3.16 -10.89
C LYS A 203 -2.52 -2.08 -9.94
N ARG A 204 -1.73 -2.46 -8.93
CA ARG A 204 -1.15 -1.54 -7.99
C ARG A 204 -0.14 -0.62 -8.65
N THR A 205 0.69 -1.16 -9.54
CA THR A 205 1.65 -0.37 -10.33
C THR A 205 0.96 0.76 -11.09
N GLY A 206 -0.15 0.48 -11.78
CA GLY A 206 -0.92 1.52 -12.46
C GLY A 206 -1.44 2.60 -11.52
N LEU A 207 -1.92 2.21 -10.32
CA LEU A 207 -2.42 3.16 -9.32
C LEU A 207 -1.30 4.03 -8.73
N THR A 208 -0.15 3.43 -8.40
CA THR A 208 0.98 4.18 -7.85
C THR A 208 1.64 5.09 -8.88
N ILE A 209 1.68 4.69 -10.15
CA ILE A 209 2.08 5.57 -11.27
C ILE A 209 1.15 6.78 -11.35
N GLY A 210 -0.18 6.54 -11.39
CA GLY A 210 -1.17 7.62 -11.47
C GLY A 210 -1.09 8.56 -10.27
N GLY A 211 -0.97 8.02 -9.06
CA GLY A 211 -0.81 8.81 -7.83
C GLY A 211 0.50 9.60 -7.81
N GLY A 212 1.59 8.97 -8.18
CA GLY A 212 2.89 9.62 -8.30
C GLY A 212 2.87 10.75 -9.33
N ALA A 213 2.27 10.50 -10.50
CA ALA A 213 2.13 11.51 -11.55
C ALA A 213 1.35 12.74 -11.06
N LEU A 214 0.19 12.52 -10.44
CA LEU A 214 -0.64 13.60 -9.90
C LEU A 214 0.08 14.39 -8.81
N GLY A 215 0.65 13.69 -7.82
CA GLY A 215 1.38 14.32 -6.72
C GLY A 215 2.61 15.08 -7.20
N GLY A 216 3.39 14.50 -8.11
CA GLY A 216 4.54 15.13 -8.73
C GLY A 216 4.15 16.38 -9.53
N PHE A 217 3.10 16.31 -10.37
CA PHE A 217 2.63 17.46 -11.12
C PHE A 217 2.22 18.62 -10.21
N ILE A 218 1.36 18.35 -9.20
CA ILE A 218 0.89 19.37 -8.28
C ILE A 218 2.07 19.96 -7.50
N GLY A 219 2.98 19.11 -6.98
CA GLY A 219 4.15 19.56 -6.25
C GLY A 219 5.07 20.45 -7.08
N GLY A 220 5.40 20.02 -8.30
CA GLY A 220 6.22 20.79 -9.21
C GLY A 220 5.57 22.08 -9.69
N PHE A 221 4.27 22.05 -9.97
CA PHE A 221 3.50 23.24 -10.36
C PHE A 221 3.46 24.31 -9.25
N THR A 222 3.30 23.87 -8.01
CA THR A 222 3.19 24.78 -6.85
C THR A 222 4.52 25.22 -6.26
N PHE A 223 5.64 24.64 -6.72
CA PHE A 223 6.98 24.91 -6.17
C PHE A 223 7.35 26.40 -6.18
N ASP A 224 7.00 27.12 -7.23
CA ASP A 224 7.34 28.56 -7.40
C ASP A 224 6.49 29.50 -6.54
N PHE A 225 5.46 29.00 -5.87
CA PHE A 225 4.65 29.80 -4.94
C PHE A 225 5.34 30.01 -3.59
N PHE A 226 6.43 29.28 -3.32
CA PHE A 226 7.20 29.47 -2.11
C PHE A 226 8.20 30.65 -2.28
N PRO A 227 8.39 31.46 -1.22
CA PRO A 227 9.34 32.57 -1.25
C PRO A 227 10.76 32.10 -1.59
N GLN A 228 11.38 32.73 -2.55
CA GLN A 228 12.73 32.38 -3.01
C GLN A 228 13.84 33.05 -2.16
N ASP A 229 13.51 34.06 -1.35
CA ASP A 229 14.42 34.80 -0.51
C ASP A 229 15.17 33.95 0.54
N LEU A 230 14.55 32.79 0.91
CA LEU A 230 15.15 31.79 1.78
C LEU A 230 15.45 30.50 0.98
N GLU A 231 16.37 30.56 0.04
CA GLU A 231 16.66 29.50 -0.92
C GLU A 231 16.74 28.09 -0.31
N PHE A 232 17.48 27.93 0.80
CA PHE A 232 17.60 26.65 1.50
C PHE A 232 16.24 26.15 2.00
N LEU A 233 15.48 27.01 2.69
CA LEU A 233 14.21 26.64 3.30
C LEU A 233 13.13 26.38 2.23
N SER A 234 13.09 27.20 1.18
CA SER A 234 12.16 27.04 0.06
C SER A 234 12.37 25.73 -0.68
N GLN A 235 13.63 25.35 -0.94
CA GLN A 235 13.95 24.06 -1.56
C GLN A 235 13.60 22.89 -0.65
N LEU A 236 13.95 22.94 0.64
CA LEU A 236 13.60 21.89 1.61
C LEU A 236 12.09 21.69 1.68
N VAL A 237 11.34 22.78 1.87
CA VAL A 237 9.89 22.75 2.00
C VAL A 237 9.24 22.28 0.69
N GLY A 238 9.66 22.83 -0.45
CA GLY A 238 9.11 22.48 -1.77
C GLY A 238 9.31 21.00 -2.11
N ILE A 239 10.53 20.49 -1.94
CA ILE A 239 10.84 19.05 -2.20
C ILE A 239 10.08 18.15 -1.22
N THR A 240 10.01 18.53 0.06
CA THR A 240 9.29 17.75 1.08
C THR A 240 7.80 17.71 0.81
N ILE A 241 7.18 18.83 0.44
CA ILE A 241 5.77 18.91 0.06
C ILE A 241 5.50 18.07 -1.19
N THR A 242 6.39 18.10 -2.19
CA THR A 242 6.24 17.26 -3.38
C THR A 242 6.28 15.79 -3.02
N GLY A 243 7.23 15.35 -2.20
CA GLY A 243 7.26 13.98 -1.69
C GLY A 243 5.97 13.62 -0.94
N MET A 244 5.48 14.51 -0.08
CA MET A 244 4.20 14.36 0.62
C MET A 244 3.02 14.16 -0.35
N LEU A 245 2.92 15.01 -1.39
CA LEU A 245 1.86 14.93 -2.38
C LEU A 245 1.92 13.64 -3.20
N ILE A 246 3.12 13.18 -3.54
CA ILE A 246 3.31 11.88 -4.21
C ILE A 246 2.77 10.74 -3.33
N GLY A 247 3.19 10.67 -2.06
CA GLY A 247 2.73 9.64 -1.13
C GLY A 247 1.23 9.73 -0.84
N LEU A 248 0.70 10.93 -0.64
CA LEU A 248 -0.73 11.18 -0.42
C LEU A 248 -1.57 10.73 -1.62
N SER A 249 -1.21 11.15 -2.83
CA SER A 249 -1.94 10.81 -4.04
C SER A 249 -1.92 9.30 -4.32
N MET A 250 -0.79 8.62 -4.09
CA MET A 250 -0.69 7.16 -4.16
C MET A 250 -1.66 6.50 -3.18
N GLY A 251 -1.65 6.92 -1.90
CA GLY A 251 -2.52 6.38 -0.87
C GLY A 251 -4.01 6.61 -1.17
N LEU A 252 -4.38 7.79 -1.65
CA LEU A 252 -5.75 8.11 -2.02
C LEU A 252 -6.23 7.27 -3.20
N LEU A 253 -5.44 7.14 -4.27
CA LEU A 253 -5.81 6.34 -5.43
C LEU A 253 -5.92 4.85 -5.08
N GLU A 254 -5.01 4.30 -4.26
CA GLU A 254 -5.13 2.93 -3.78
C GLU A 254 -6.43 2.70 -3.02
N GLN A 255 -6.81 3.59 -2.11
CA GLN A 255 -8.07 3.48 -1.36
C GLN A 255 -9.31 3.70 -2.24
N ALA A 256 -9.25 4.62 -3.20
CA ALA A 256 -10.34 4.85 -4.13
C ALA A 256 -10.60 3.64 -5.04
N ALA A 257 -9.55 3.00 -5.52
CA ALA A 257 -9.60 1.87 -6.45
C ALA A 257 -9.78 0.49 -5.79
N LYS A 258 -9.77 0.41 -4.45
CA LYS A 258 -10.02 -0.86 -3.77
C LYS A 258 -11.44 -1.36 -4.08
N SER A 259 -11.52 -2.61 -4.53
CA SER A 259 -12.79 -3.28 -4.80
C SER A 259 -13.08 -4.38 -3.79
N ARG A 260 -12.04 -5.10 -3.35
CA ARG A 260 -12.08 -6.20 -2.39
C ARG A 260 -10.95 -6.06 -1.40
N TRP A 261 -11.22 -6.33 -0.13
CA TRP A 261 -10.20 -6.31 0.93
C TRP A 261 -10.61 -7.21 2.08
N ILE A 262 -9.65 -7.51 2.93
CA ILE A 262 -9.88 -8.20 4.19
C ILE A 262 -9.44 -7.32 5.35
N ASP A 263 -10.23 -7.33 6.42
CA ASP A 263 -9.93 -6.69 7.68
C ASP A 263 -9.63 -7.78 8.73
N ILE A 264 -8.47 -7.73 9.37
CA ILE A 264 -8.17 -8.65 10.46
C ILE A 264 -8.91 -8.17 11.70
N VAL A 265 -9.91 -8.95 12.14
CA VAL A 265 -10.76 -8.61 13.29
C VAL A 265 -10.13 -9.08 14.59
N GLU A 266 -9.63 -10.32 14.61
CA GLU A 266 -8.97 -10.93 15.77
C GLU A 266 -7.65 -11.60 15.35
N GLY A 267 -6.70 -11.69 16.29
CA GLY A 267 -5.39 -12.30 16.06
C GLY A 267 -4.23 -11.31 16.10
N GLY A 268 -3.04 -11.77 15.73
CA GLY A 268 -1.79 -11.00 15.86
C GLY A 268 -1.70 -9.70 15.03
N PHE A 269 -2.61 -9.53 14.09
CA PHE A 269 -2.70 -8.36 13.20
C PHE A 269 -4.07 -7.66 13.30
N ALA A 270 -4.80 -7.83 14.38
CA ALA A 270 -6.10 -7.20 14.56
C ALA A 270 -6.04 -5.69 14.24
N GLY A 271 -7.05 -5.19 13.52
CA GLY A 271 -7.13 -3.82 13.04
C GLY A 271 -6.37 -3.54 11.73
N LYS A 272 -5.68 -4.54 11.14
CA LYS A 272 -5.00 -4.38 9.86
C LYS A 272 -5.92 -4.74 8.69
N GLN A 273 -5.76 -3.97 7.59
CA GLN A 273 -6.46 -4.19 6.34
C GLN A 273 -5.48 -4.61 5.24
N PHE A 274 -5.89 -5.58 4.42
CA PHE A 274 -5.17 -5.99 3.21
C PHE A 274 -6.08 -5.86 2.00
N ILE A 275 -5.66 -5.09 1.01
CA ILE A 275 -6.39 -4.94 -0.26
C ILE A 275 -6.04 -6.11 -1.17
N LEU A 276 -7.07 -6.75 -1.73
CA LEU A 276 -6.91 -7.89 -2.61
C LEU A 276 -6.73 -7.40 -4.06
N TYR A 277 -5.49 -7.18 -4.47
CA TYR A 277 -5.17 -6.70 -5.83
C TYR A 277 -5.13 -7.81 -6.86
N LYS A 278 -4.82 -9.04 -6.44
CA LYS A 278 -4.77 -10.23 -7.31
C LYS A 278 -6.10 -10.96 -7.27
N SER A 279 -6.42 -11.65 -8.36
CA SER A 279 -7.59 -12.55 -8.42
C SER A 279 -7.40 -13.87 -7.67
N ASP A 280 -6.17 -14.21 -7.32
CA ASP A 280 -5.76 -15.40 -6.58
C ASP A 280 -4.69 -15.02 -5.57
N LEU A 281 -4.94 -15.30 -4.29
CA LEU A 281 -4.11 -14.89 -3.16
C LEU A 281 -4.06 -16.00 -2.12
N THR A 282 -2.87 -16.30 -1.63
CA THR A 282 -2.64 -17.28 -0.58
C THR A 282 -2.52 -16.61 0.80
N LEU A 283 -3.11 -17.27 1.81
CA LEU A 283 -3.00 -16.90 3.22
C LEU A 283 -2.29 -18.03 3.98
N GLY A 284 -1.39 -17.65 4.88
CA GLY A 284 -0.64 -18.63 5.68
C GLY A 284 0.35 -18.00 6.63
N SER A 285 1.02 -18.82 7.44
CA SER A 285 2.07 -18.34 8.35
C SER A 285 3.44 -18.18 7.68
N SER A 286 3.64 -18.78 6.50
CA SER A 286 4.87 -18.68 5.73
C SER A 286 4.99 -17.32 5.01
N GLN A 287 6.23 -16.89 4.82
CA GLN A 287 6.58 -15.73 3.99
C GLN A 287 6.30 -15.93 2.50
N GLN A 288 6.09 -17.19 2.06
CA GLN A 288 5.68 -17.54 0.70
C GLN A 288 4.21 -17.21 0.44
N ALA A 289 3.38 -17.13 1.49
CA ALA A 289 2.00 -16.69 1.36
C ALA A 289 1.93 -15.20 0.95
N ASP A 290 1.01 -14.85 0.04
CA ASP A 290 0.77 -13.46 -0.36
C ASP A 290 0.41 -12.59 0.87
N ILE A 291 -0.45 -13.12 1.73
CA ILE A 291 -0.81 -12.52 3.01
C ILE A 291 -0.27 -13.41 4.13
N THR A 292 0.74 -12.93 4.83
CA THR A 292 1.37 -13.67 5.92
C THR A 292 0.69 -13.32 7.25
N LEU A 293 0.13 -14.33 7.91
CA LEU A 293 -0.52 -14.26 9.22
C LEU A 293 0.46 -14.82 10.27
N ILE A 294 1.39 -13.96 10.74
CA ILE A 294 2.39 -14.33 11.74
C ILE A 294 1.76 -14.24 13.14
N LYS A 295 2.31 -14.96 14.12
CA LYS A 295 1.93 -14.99 15.53
C LYS A 295 0.69 -15.86 15.87
N ASP A 296 0.26 -16.69 14.96
CA ASP A 296 -0.75 -17.69 15.21
C ASP A 296 -0.17 -19.06 14.85
N PRO A 297 0.23 -19.90 15.83
CA PRO A 297 0.84 -21.21 15.58
C PRO A 297 -0.15 -22.22 15.00
N THR A 298 -1.45 -21.93 15.03
CA THR A 298 -2.50 -22.78 14.46
C THR A 298 -2.71 -22.54 12.97
N ILE A 299 -1.94 -21.63 12.35
CA ILE A 299 -2.01 -21.37 10.92
C ILE A 299 -0.90 -22.13 10.18
N ALA A 300 -1.29 -22.98 9.22
CA ALA A 300 -0.34 -23.69 8.36
C ALA A 300 0.50 -22.70 7.48
N PRO A 301 1.68 -23.12 6.99
CA PRO A 301 2.53 -22.30 6.11
C PRO A 301 1.79 -21.73 4.89
N LEU A 302 1.00 -22.56 4.19
CA LEU A 302 0.01 -22.17 3.21
C LEU A 302 -1.32 -22.79 3.66
N HIS A 303 -2.21 -21.96 4.24
CA HIS A 303 -3.41 -22.45 4.91
C HIS A 303 -4.64 -22.40 4.02
N ALA A 304 -4.84 -21.27 3.36
CA ALA A 304 -6.00 -21.04 2.52
C ALA A 304 -5.65 -20.20 1.29
N ARG A 305 -6.54 -20.24 0.29
CA ARG A 305 -6.47 -19.44 -0.92
C ARG A 305 -7.78 -18.70 -1.12
N ILE A 306 -7.72 -17.39 -1.35
CA ILE A 306 -8.87 -16.60 -1.79
C ILE A 306 -8.72 -16.37 -3.29
N TYR A 307 -9.73 -16.74 -4.07
CA TYR A 307 -9.72 -16.58 -5.51
C TYR A 307 -11.08 -16.10 -6.05
N SER A 308 -11.08 -15.54 -7.25
CA SER A 308 -12.29 -15.09 -7.93
C SER A 308 -12.67 -16.05 -9.05
N ASN A 309 -13.91 -16.55 -9.01
CA ASN A 309 -14.46 -17.38 -10.08
C ASN A 309 -15.90 -16.92 -10.39
N GLY A 310 -16.19 -16.65 -11.67
CA GLY A 310 -17.50 -16.19 -12.11
C GLY A 310 -17.93 -14.85 -11.49
N GLY A 311 -16.98 -13.97 -11.15
CA GLY A 311 -17.25 -12.70 -10.51
C GLY A 311 -17.43 -12.76 -8.98
N ARG A 312 -17.62 -13.94 -8.41
CA ARG A 312 -17.75 -14.18 -6.97
C ARG A 312 -16.40 -14.56 -6.35
N ALA A 313 -16.16 -14.14 -5.13
CA ALA A 313 -14.99 -14.55 -4.37
C ALA A 313 -15.24 -15.88 -3.66
N TRP A 314 -14.21 -16.69 -3.58
CA TRP A 314 -14.19 -17.99 -2.91
C TRP A 314 -12.97 -18.12 -2.03
N ILE A 315 -13.11 -18.86 -0.95
CA ILE A 315 -11.98 -19.32 -0.15
C ILE A 315 -11.88 -20.83 -0.22
N GLU A 316 -10.68 -21.34 -0.34
CA GLU A 316 -10.36 -22.77 -0.39
C GLU A 316 -9.30 -23.09 0.65
N SER A 317 -9.57 -24.08 1.50
CA SER A 317 -8.59 -24.61 2.44
C SER A 317 -7.55 -25.44 1.68
N LEU A 318 -6.28 -25.07 1.82
CA LEU A 318 -5.16 -25.77 1.18
C LEU A 318 -4.61 -26.91 2.07
N ASN A 319 -4.99 -26.93 3.34
CA ASN A 319 -4.57 -27.94 4.29
C ASN A 319 -5.80 -28.66 4.86
N PRO A 320 -6.05 -29.94 4.48
CA PRO A 320 -7.22 -30.69 4.96
C PRO A 320 -7.23 -30.91 6.48
N GLY A 321 -6.04 -30.96 7.14
CA GLY A 321 -5.92 -31.11 8.59
C GLY A 321 -6.18 -29.84 9.39
N MET A 322 -6.27 -28.69 8.72
CA MET A 322 -6.51 -27.37 9.32
C MET A 322 -7.49 -26.59 8.44
N PRO A 323 -8.79 -26.96 8.42
CA PRO A 323 -9.75 -26.30 7.56
C PRO A 323 -10.03 -24.87 8.02
N CYS A 324 -10.32 -23.98 7.08
CA CYS A 324 -10.89 -22.67 7.37
C CYS A 324 -12.41 -22.77 7.49
N SER A 325 -13.03 -21.86 8.22
CA SER A 325 -14.48 -21.71 8.23
C SER A 325 -14.91 -20.32 7.76
N VAL A 326 -16.12 -20.24 7.20
CA VAL A 326 -16.77 -18.99 6.81
C VAL A 326 -18.13 -18.93 7.48
N ASP A 327 -18.36 -17.93 8.30
CA ASP A 327 -19.61 -17.74 9.05
C ASP A 327 -20.02 -19.01 9.85
N GLY A 328 -19.01 -19.70 10.40
CA GLY A 328 -19.16 -20.94 11.16
C GLY A 328 -19.31 -22.23 10.34
N ARG A 329 -19.36 -22.15 9.00
CA ARG A 329 -19.40 -23.34 8.12
C ARG A 329 -17.98 -23.77 7.80
N VAL A 330 -17.72 -25.08 7.88
CA VAL A 330 -16.42 -25.69 7.60
C VAL A 330 -16.55 -26.57 6.37
N GLU A 331 -15.99 -26.12 5.26
CA GLU A 331 -15.94 -26.87 4.00
C GLU A 331 -14.60 -26.57 3.30
N THR A 332 -14.21 -27.44 2.37
CA THR A 332 -12.97 -27.24 1.61
C THR A 332 -13.03 -25.97 0.75
N LYS A 333 -14.22 -25.64 0.22
CA LYS A 333 -14.46 -24.46 -0.63
C LYS A 333 -15.73 -23.76 -0.18
N LEU A 334 -15.61 -22.49 0.13
CA LEU A 334 -16.71 -21.65 0.58
C LEU A 334 -16.77 -20.36 -0.22
N ALA A 335 -17.97 -19.94 -0.58
CA ALA A 335 -18.19 -18.66 -1.21
C ALA A 335 -18.07 -17.53 -0.18
N LEU A 336 -17.53 -16.40 -0.60
CA LEU A 336 -17.40 -15.20 0.21
C LEU A 336 -18.38 -14.14 -0.27
N ASP A 337 -19.15 -13.63 0.66
CA ASP A 337 -20.02 -12.47 0.46
C ASP A 337 -19.50 -11.28 1.29
N ASP A 338 -19.97 -10.06 1.02
CA ASP A 338 -19.56 -8.90 1.81
C ASP A 338 -19.91 -9.09 3.29
N ASN A 339 -18.97 -8.80 4.16
CA ASN A 339 -19.01 -9.04 5.61
C ASN A 339 -18.84 -10.50 6.08
N SER A 340 -18.59 -11.45 5.20
CA SER A 340 -18.30 -12.84 5.64
C SER A 340 -17.11 -12.87 6.59
N ILE A 341 -17.26 -13.61 7.67
CA ILE A 341 -16.21 -13.82 8.68
C ILE A 341 -15.51 -15.14 8.41
N ILE A 342 -14.25 -15.03 8.04
CA ILE A 342 -13.35 -16.15 7.79
C ILE A 342 -12.58 -16.43 9.08
N SER A 343 -12.58 -17.67 9.57
CA SER A 343 -11.71 -18.09 10.66
C SER A 343 -10.63 -19.02 10.14
N ILE A 344 -9.37 -18.64 10.42
CA ILE A 344 -8.16 -19.37 10.06
C ILE A 344 -7.33 -19.52 11.34
N GLY A 345 -7.31 -20.72 11.93
CA GLY A 345 -6.76 -20.91 13.27
C GLY A 345 -7.49 -20.04 14.29
N ALA A 346 -6.75 -19.31 15.14
CA ALA A 346 -7.29 -18.35 16.09
C ALA A 346 -7.55 -16.96 15.47
N THR A 347 -7.18 -16.76 14.20
CA THR A 347 -7.32 -15.46 13.51
C THR A 347 -8.68 -15.37 12.82
N LYS A 348 -9.42 -14.28 13.11
CA LYS A 348 -10.67 -13.95 12.40
C LYS A 348 -10.47 -12.80 11.44
N ILE A 349 -11.01 -12.94 10.24
CA ILE A 349 -10.86 -12.05 9.11
C ILE A 349 -12.23 -11.71 8.57
N SER A 350 -12.55 -10.43 8.42
CA SER A 350 -13.76 -10.00 7.71
C SER A 350 -13.43 -9.75 6.24
N TYR A 351 -14.10 -10.43 5.34
CA TYR A 351 -14.06 -10.17 3.91
C TYR A 351 -14.99 -9.02 3.55
N ARG A 352 -14.53 -8.12 2.68
CA ARG A 352 -15.30 -6.95 2.27
C ARG A 352 -15.22 -6.74 0.76
N GLU A 353 -16.36 -6.37 0.16
CA GLU A 353 -16.48 -6.08 -1.26
C GLU A 353 -17.34 -4.84 -1.53
N LYS A 354 -16.87 -3.93 -2.42
CA LYS A 354 -17.49 -2.62 -2.61
C LYS A 354 -18.85 -2.68 -3.37
N ASN A 355 -19.14 -3.75 -4.14
CA ASN A 355 -20.28 -3.86 -5.05
C ASN A 355 -21.20 -5.08 -4.78
N ALA A 356 -21.27 -5.56 -3.55
CA ALA A 356 -22.08 -6.72 -3.18
C ALA A 356 -23.60 -6.59 -3.53
N LYS A 357 -24.10 -5.37 -3.74
CA LYS A 357 -25.53 -5.14 -3.98
C LYS A 357 -26.06 -5.59 -5.37
N GLN A 358 -25.21 -5.81 -6.37
CA GLN A 358 -25.67 -6.21 -7.72
C GLN A 358 -25.78 -7.72 -7.93
N THR A 359 -25.13 -8.52 -7.12
CA THR A 359 -25.12 -9.99 -7.29
C THR A 359 -26.35 -10.67 -6.65
N ALA A 360 -26.91 -10.07 -5.62
CA ALA A 360 -28.07 -10.63 -4.90
C ALA A 360 -29.41 -10.49 -5.68
N VAL A 361 -29.53 -9.52 -6.59
CA VAL A 361 -30.76 -9.28 -7.38
C VAL A 361 -30.85 -10.21 -8.60
N GLY A 362 -29.72 -10.74 -9.08
CA GLY A 362 -29.67 -11.62 -10.25
C GLY A 362 -30.07 -13.07 -10.00
N SER A 363 -30.15 -13.53 -8.74
CA SER A 363 -30.49 -14.93 -8.41
C SER A 363 -31.97 -15.20 -8.14
N ILE A 364 -32.79 -14.15 -7.96
CA ILE A 364 -34.24 -14.30 -7.70
C ILE A 364 -35.08 -14.31 -8.99
N GLY A 365 -34.46 -13.90 -10.13
CA GLY A 365 -35.16 -13.74 -11.42
C GLY A 365 -35.16 -14.96 -12.37
N ARG A 366 -34.73 -16.14 -11.94
CA ARG A 366 -34.74 -17.37 -12.79
C ARG A 366 -35.46 -18.57 -12.17
N LEU A 367 -36.56 -18.34 -11.51
CA LEU A 367 -37.54 -19.37 -11.16
C LEU A 367 -38.96 -18.83 -11.47
N SER A 368 -39.23 -18.66 -12.75
CA SER A 368 -40.58 -18.59 -13.30
C SER A 368 -40.57 -19.16 -14.71
#